data_93ce24ce0ce009a3afd035e9c4eb1625
#
_entry.id   93ce24ce0ce009a3afd035e9c4eb1625
#
_cell.length_a   1.000
_cell.length_b   1.000
_cell.length_c   1.000
_cell.angle_alpha   90.00
_cell.angle_beta   90.00
_cell.angle_gamma   90.00
#
_symmetry.space_group_name_H-M   'P 1'
#
loop_
_entity.id
_entity.type
_entity.pdbx_description
1 polymer ?
#
loop_
_entity_poly.entity_id
_entity_poly.type
_entity_poly.pdbx_seq_one_letter_code
_entity_poly.pdbx_strand_id
1 'polypeptide(L)'
;TTELSQAVIDAYNAPFPDESYKEGARQFPTLVPIKPDDISSDANREAWKVLRKWTKPFLTAFSDSDPITAGGDKVMQKLIPGCEGQSHTTIKNGGHFLQEDQGIKLAEVVVTFIAANS
;
A
#
# COMPACT_ATOMS: atom_id res chain seq x y z
N THR A 1 10.56 10.00 -6.26
CA THR A 1 10.36 10.35 -4.84
C THR A 1 10.35 11.84 -4.69
N THR A 2 9.29 12.35 -4.10
CA THR A 2 9.12 13.78 -3.85
C THR A 2 10.05 14.24 -2.72
N GLU A 3 10.74 15.35 -2.91
CA GLU A 3 11.45 16.02 -1.83
C GLU A 3 10.42 16.72 -0.94
N LEU A 4 10.37 16.33 0.34
CA LEU A 4 9.40 16.89 1.28
C LEU A 4 9.84 18.28 1.74
N SER A 5 8.90 19.23 1.77
CA SER A 5 9.15 20.54 2.37
C SER A 5 9.32 20.42 3.89
N GLN A 6 10.01 21.38 4.50
CA GLN A 6 10.20 21.40 5.97
C GLN A 6 8.86 21.36 6.71
N ALA A 7 7.84 22.05 6.23
CA ALA A 7 6.51 22.06 6.84
C ALA A 7 5.86 20.65 6.86
N VAL A 8 6.07 19.84 5.82
CA VAL A 8 5.58 18.46 5.76
C VAL A 8 6.38 17.58 6.74
N ILE A 9 7.70 17.73 6.78
CA ILE A 9 8.56 17.03 7.75
C ILE A 9 8.14 17.34 9.19
N ASP A 10 7.88 18.61 9.51
CA ASP A 10 7.44 19.03 10.82
C ASP A 10 6.06 18.46 11.17
N ALA A 11 5.14 18.39 10.19
CA ALA A 11 3.82 17.77 10.37
C ALA A 11 3.93 16.27 10.68
N TYR A 12 4.81 15.53 9.99
CA TYR A 12 5.08 14.12 10.30
C TYR A 12 5.71 13.91 11.66
N ASN A 13 6.53 14.85 12.14
CA ASN A 13 7.16 14.76 13.44
C ASN A 13 6.25 15.21 14.60
N ALA A 14 5.26 16.06 14.33
CA ALA A 14 4.41 16.67 15.36
C ALA A 14 3.75 15.67 16.35
N PRO A 15 3.33 14.44 15.97
CA PRO A 15 2.77 13.49 16.92
C PRO A 15 3.80 12.88 17.90
N PHE A 16 5.10 13.07 17.66
CA PHE A 16 6.17 12.43 18.42
C PHE A 16 6.90 13.46 19.28
N PRO A 17 6.73 13.45 20.62
CA PRO A 17 7.41 14.40 21.52
C PRO A 17 8.95 14.36 21.39
N ASP A 18 9.50 13.16 21.16
CA ASP A 18 10.92 12.93 20.94
C ASP A 18 11.16 11.62 20.17
N GLU A 19 12.43 11.29 19.91
CA GLU A 19 12.82 10.11 19.11
C GLU A 19 12.39 8.76 19.71
N SER A 20 12.21 8.67 21.03
CA SER A 20 11.79 7.40 21.67
C SER A 20 10.35 7.01 21.32
N TYR A 21 9.51 7.96 20.97
CA TYR A 21 8.12 7.71 20.52
C TYR A 21 8.03 7.17 19.09
N LYS A 22 9.13 7.17 18.34
CA LYS A 22 9.19 6.66 16.95
C LYS A 22 9.53 5.18 16.84
N GLU A 23 9.70 4.46 17.95
CA GLU A 23 10.09 3.05 17.93
C GLU A 23 9.09 2.15 17.19
N GLY A 24 7.79 2.44 17.30
CA GLY A 24 6.78 1.72 16.51
C GLY A 24 6.99 1.87 15.01
N ALA A 25 7.27 3.09 14.54
CA ALA A 25 7.54 3.34 13.13
C ALA A 25 8.82 2.66 12.64
N ARG A 26 9.87 2.60 13.48
CA ARG A 26 11.14 1.90 13.17
C ARG A 26 10.96 0.38 13.13
N GLN A 27 10.11 -0.15 14.01
CA GLN A 27 9.86 -1.59 14.09
C GLN A 27 9.00 -2.10 12.93
N PHE A 28 8.11 -1.28 12.37
CA PHE A 28 7.14 -1.69 11.36
C PHE A 28 7.76 -2.41 10.14
N PRO A 29 8.82 -1.87 9.51
CA PRO A 29 9.44 -2.54 8.36
C PRO A 29 10.04 -3.91 8.70
N THR A 30 10.47 -4.12 9.94
CA THR A 30 11.08 -5.40 10.38
C THR A 30 10.06 -6.52 10.56
N LEU A 31 8.75 -6.20 10.58
CA LEU A 31 7.67 -7.17 10.69
C LEU A 31 7.20 -7.71 9.34
N VAL A 32 7.68 -7.13 8.24
CA VAL A 32 7.34 -7.62 6.90
C VAL A 32 8.00 -8.97 6.66
N PRO A 33 7.25 -10.04 6.39
CA PRO A 33 7.83 -11.38 6.20
C PRO A 33 8.57 -11.45 4.86
N ILE A 34 9.87 -11.63 4.92
CA ILE A 34 10.75 -11.80 3.75
C ILE A 34 11.33 -13.21 3.65
N LYS A 35 11.19 -14.01 4.71
CA LYS A 35 11.60 -15.42 4.77
C LYS A 35 10.43 -16.31 5.19
N PRO A 36 10.45 -17.60 4.79
CA PRO A 36 9.36 -18.53 5.13
C PRO A 36 9.13 -18.74 6.62
N ASP A 37 10.16 -18.55 7.44
CA ASP A 37 10.18 -18.73 8.89
C ASP A 37 10.06 -17.44 9.70
N ASP A 38 9.85 -16.29 9.05
CA ASP A 38 9.55 -15.04 9.76
C ASP A 38 8.28 -15.17 10.58
N ILE A 39 8.26 -14.55 11.77
CA ILE A 39 7.17 -14.65 12.74
C ILE A 39 5.78 -14.31 12.18
N SER A 40 5.71 -13.41 11.21
CA SER A 40 4.47 -12.98 10.54
C SER A 40 4.09 -13.83 9.32
N SER A 41 4.95 -14.77 8.89
CA SER A 41 4.73 -15.55 7.66
C SER A 41 3.50 -16.44 7.73
N ASP A 42 3.21 -17.07 8.89
CA ASP A 42 2.01 -17.88 9.05
C ASP A 42 0.73 -17.06 8.96
N ALA A 43 0.69 -15.92 9.65
CA ALA A 43 -0.46 -15.00 9.58
C ALA A 43 -0.69 -14.49 8.16
N ASN A 44 0.38 -14.18 7.43
CA ASN A 44 0.30 -13.77 6.03
C ASN A 44 -0.25 -14.89 5.13
N ARG A 45 0.19 -16.14 5.33
CA ARG A 45 -0.35 -17.30 4.60
C ARG A 45 -1.84 -17.50 4.85
N GLU A 46 -2.30 -17.35 6.10
CA GLU A 46 -3.73 -17.44 6.42
C GLU A 46 -4.54 -16.29 5.78
N ALA A 47 -4.02 -15.07 5.81
CA ALA A 47 -4.64 -13.93 5.12
C ALA A 47 -4.81 -14.20 3.62
N TRP A 48 -3.81 -14.78 2.95
CA TRP A 48 -3.91 -15.15 1.54
C TRP A 48 -4.96 -16.24 1.25
N LYS A 49 -5.22 -17.17 2.18
CA LYS A 49 -6.34 -18.14 2.03
C LYS A 49 -7.70 -17.44 1.99
N VAL A 50 -7.86 -16.36 2.76
CA VAL A 50 -9.08 -15.55 2.75
C VAL A 50 -9.17 -14.72 1.47
N LEU A 51 -8.09 -14.02 1.11
CA LEU A 51 -8.04 -13.16 -0.08
C LEU A 51 -8.33 -13.93 -1.38
N ARG A 52 -7.87 -15.18 -1.50
CA ARG A 52 -8.16 -16.05 -2.66
C ARG A 52 -9.65 -16.41 -2.81
N LYS A 53 -10.47 -16.12 -1.79
CA LYS A 53 -11.92 -16.34 -1.81
C LYS A 53 -12.70 -15.03 -1.76
N TRP A 54 -12.00 -13.87 -1.79
CA TRP A 54 -12.61 -12.57 -1.69
C TRP A 54 -13.28 -12.16 -2.98
N THR A 55 -14.61 -12.03 -2.98
CA THR A 55 -15.43 -11.71 -4.16
C THR A 55 -15.97 -10.29 -4.19
N LYS A 56 -15.82 -9.53 -3.08
CA LYS A 56 -16.20 -8.11 -3.07
C LYS A 56 -15.21 -7.31 -3.93
N PRO A 57 -15.62 -6.18 -4.51
CA PRO A 57 -14.73 -5.35 -5.32
C PRO A 57 -13.38 -5.10 -4.65
N PHE A 58 -12.31 -5.33 -5.40
CA PHE A 58 -10.93 -5.18 -4.94
C PHE A 58 -10.10 -4.47 -6.01
N LEU A 59 -9.71 -3.23 -5.74
CA LEU A 59 -8.90 -2.43 -6.66
C LEU A 59 -7.42 -2.51 -6.32
N THR A 60 -6.57 -2.55 -7.35
CA THR A 60 -5.14 -2.27 -7.22
C THR A 60 -4.80 -0.94 -7.90
N ALA A 61 -4.11 -0.05 -7.18
CA ALA A 61 -3.62 1.23 -7.66
C ALA A 61 -2.15 1.38 -7.23
N PHE A 62 -1.25 0.79 -8.00
CA PHE A 62 0.18 0.77 -7.72
C PHE A 62 0.91 1.90 -8.43
N SER A 63 2.05 2.31 -7.92
CA SER A 63 2.94 3.25 -8.59
C SER A 63 3.83 2.54 -9.62
N ASP A 64 4.40 3.32 -10.54
CA ASP A 64 5.28 2.78 -11.58
C ASP A 64 6.76 2.71 -11.18
N SER A 65 7.13 3.31 -10.04
CA SER A 65 8.53 3.46 -9.62
C SER A 65 8.78 2.99 -8.17
N ASP A 66 7.90 2.15 -7.62
CA ASP A 66 8.10 1.54 -6.31
C ASP A 66 8.99 0.28 -6.41
N PRO A 67 10.21 0.30 -5.88
CA PRO A 67 11.10 -0.85 -5.93
C PRO A 67 10.76 -1.94 -4.90
N ILE A 68 9.87 -1.64 -3.94
CA ILE A 68 9.55 -2.53 -2.81
C ILE A 68 8.40 -3.49 -3.18
N THR A 69 7.30 -2.93 -3.71
CA THR A 69 6.08 -3.70 -3.96
C THR A 69 5.81 -3.97 -5.44
N ALA A 70 6.75 -3.62 -6.32
CA ALA A 70 6.63 -3.81 -7.76
C ALA A 70 6.18 -5.23 -8.13
N GLY A 71 5.15 -5.33 -8.96
CA GLY A 71 4.57 -6.62 -9.41
C GLY A 71 3.56 -7.24 -8.46
N GLY A 72 3.39 -6.71 -7.24
CA GLY A 72 2.38 -7.18 -6.28
C GLY A 72 0.94 -7.01 -6.81
N ASP A 73 0.70 -5.97 -7.59
CA ASP A 73 -0.57 -5.72 -8.28
C ASP A 73 -0.97 -6.91 -9.18
N LYS A 74 -0.03 -7.44 -9.95
CA LYS A 74 -0.27 -8.58 -10.86
C LYS A 74 -0.62 -9.85 -10.11
N VAL A 75 0.05 -10.09 -8.98
CA VAL A 75 -0.24 -11.23 -8.11
C VAL A 75 -1.64 -11.11 -7.53
N MET A 76 -2.02 -9.93 -7.01
CA MET A 76 -3.35 -9.68 -6.46
C MET A 76 -4.43 -9.83 -7.52
N GLN A 77 -4.28 -9.20 -8.68
CA GLN A 77 -5.24 -9.30 -9.80
C GLN A 77 -5.45 -10.74 -10.28
N LYS A 78 -4.40 -11.56 -10.24
CA LYS A 78 -4.48 -12.98 -10.63
C LYS A 78 -5.17 -13.86 -9.60
N LEU A 79 -5.01 -13.56 -8.32
CA LEU A 79 -5.34 -14.48 -7.21
C LEU A 79 -6.58 -14.09 -6.43
N ILE A 80 -7.04 -12.84 -6.51
CA ILE A 80 -8.19 -12.33 -5.75
C ILE A 80 -9.38 -12.17 -6.70
N PRO A 81 -10.44 -12.99 -6.57
CA PRO A 81 -11.59 -12.94 -7.47
C PRO A 81 -12.25 -11.57 -7.57
N GLY A 82 -12.28 -10.81 -6.49
CA GLY A 82 -12.85 -9.47 -6.45
C GLY A 82 -12.12 -8.43 -7.31
N CYS A 83 -10.96 -8.77 -7.88
CA CYS A 83 -10.26 -7.92 -8.86
C CYS A 83 -10.91 -7.97 -10.25
N GLU A 84 -11.67 -9.02 -10.57
CA GLU A 84 -12.26 -9.17 -11.89
C GLU A 84 -13.21 -8.01 -12.21
N GLY A 85 -13.05 -7.43 -13.41
CA GLY A 85 -13.87 -6.30 -13.87
C GLY A 85 -13.56 -4.95 -13.25
N GLN A 86 -12.59 -4.84 -12.34
CA GLN A 86 -12.21 -3.58 -11.74
C GLN A 86 -11.23 -2.78 -12.62
N SER A 87 -11.32 -1.44 -12.55
CA SER A 87 -10.47 -0.51 -13.31
C SER A 87 -9.09 -0.33 -12.64
N HIS A 88 -8.30 -1.41 -12.60
CA HIS A 88 -6.94 -1.37 -12.08
C HIS A 88 -6.08 -0.33 -12.79
N THR A 89 -5.23 0.36 -12.05
CA THR A 89 -4.41 1.41 -12.64
C THR A 89 -2.98 1.39 -12.10
N THR A 90 -2.06 1.88 -12.93
CA THR A 90 -0.69 2.20 -12.51
C THR A 90 -0.52 3.71 -12.52
N ILE A 91 -0.28 4.30 -11.36
CA ILE A 91 -0.10 5.74 -11.19
C ILE A 91 1.34 6.10 -11.53
N LYS A 92 1.50 7.00 -12.51
CA LYS A 92 2.80 7.43 -13.02
C LYS A 92 3.49 8.41 -12.10
N ASN A 93 4.83 8.38 -12.11
CA ASN A 93 5.71 9.26 -11.34
C ASN A 93 5.52 9.12 -9.83
N GLY A 94 5.14 7.95 -9.36
CA GLY A 94 5.03 7.63 -7.93
C GLY A 94 6.04 6.59 -7.50
N GLY A 95 6.62 6.76 -6.31
CA GLY A 95 7.47 5.79 -5.64
C GLY A 95 6.70 4.97 -4.61
N HIS A 96 7.42 4.49 -3.59
CA HIS A 96 6.86 3.67 -2.52
C HIS A 96 5.82 4.43 -1.70
N PHE A 97 6.05 5.69 -1.40
CA PHE A 97 5.10 6.56 -0.70
C PHE A 97 4.22 7.31 -1.70
N LEU A 98 3.39 6.55 -2.41
CA LEU A 98 2.54 7.04 -3.49
C LEU A 98 1.63 8.21 -3.07
N GLN A 99 1.15 8.22 -1.82
CA GLN A 99 0.32 9.30 -1.27
C GLN A 99 1.06 10.64 -1.18
N GLU A 100 2.38 10.63 -1.06
CA GLU A 100 3.20 11.85 -1.06
C GLU A 100 3.54 12.30 -2.49
N ASP A 101 3.86 11.32 -3.35
CA ASP A 101 4.29 11.64 -4.71
C ASP A 101 3.11 12.02 -5.61
N GLN A 102 1.97 11.33 -5.49
CA GLN A 102 0.81 11.45 -6.38
C GLN A 102 -0.54 11.36 -5.62
N GLY A 103 -0.63 11.99 -4.44
CA GLY A 103 -1.80 11.89 -3.55
C GLY A 103 -3.11 12.30 -4.21
N ILE A 104 -3.14 13.38 -5.01
CA ILE A 104 -4.34 13.83 -5.73
C ILE A 104 -4.79 12.76 -6.71
N LYS A 105 -3.86 12.20 -7.49
CA LYS A 105 -4.17 11.16 -8.48
C LYS A 105 -4.67 9.88 -7.82
N LEU A 106 -4.06 9.49 -6.72
CA LEU A 106 -4.51 8.35 -5.93
C LEU A 106 -5.94 8.57 -5.39
N ALA A 107 -6.23 9.76 -4.87
CA ALA A 107 -7.57 10.12 -4.39
C ALA A 107 -8.63 10.05 -5.49
N GLU A 108 -8.35 10.54 -6.70
CA GLU A 108 -9.25 10.43 -7.85
C GLU A 108 -9.59 8.96 -8.19
N VAL A 109 -8.59 8.09 -8.17
CA VAL A 109 -8.74 6.66 -8.43
C VAL A 109 -9.63 6.01 -7.36
N VAL A 110 -9.41 6.32 -6.07
CA VAL A 110 -10.18 5.78 -4.95
C VAL A 110 -11.64 6.26 -5.01
N VAL A 111 -11.88 7.55 -5.25
CA VAL A 111 -13.23 8.11 -5.35
C VAL A 111 -14.00 7.48 -6.52
N THR A 112 -13.34 7.32 -7.68
CA THR A 112 -13.94 6.66 -8.85
C THR A 112 -14.30 5.20 -8.55
N PHE A 113 -13.43 4.46 -7.88
CA PHE A 113 -13.69 3.09 -7.47
C PHE A 113 -14.88 2.98 -6.51
N ILE A 114 -14.97 3.86 -5.50
CA ILE A 114 -16.10 3.88 -4.56
C ILE A 114 -17.39 4.15 -5.32
N ALA A 115 -17.42 5.16 -6.17
CA ALA A 115 -18.62 5.52 -6.94
C ALA A 115 -19.10 4.41 -7.88
N ALA A 116 -18.18 3.62 -8.42
CA ALA A 116 -18.51 2.50 -9.32
C ALA A 116 -19.00 1.24 -8.59
N ASN A 117 -18.81 1.14 -7.28
CA ASN A 117 -19.09 -0.07 -6.48
C ASN A 117 -20.02 0.19 -5.27
N SER A 118 -20.68 1.34 -5.24
CA SER A 118 -21.66 1.74 -4.19
C SER A 118 -23.08 1.29 -4.49
#